data_0755db7689f40b623b92e849daeb0ff4
#
_entry.id   0755db7689f40b623b92e849daeb0ff4
#
_cell.length_a   1.000
_cell.length_b   1.000
_cell.length_c   1.000
_cell.angle_alpha   90.00
_cell.angle_beta   90.00
_cell.angle_gamma   90.00
#
_symmetry.space_group_name_H-M   'P 1'
#
loop_
_entity.id
_entity.type
_entity.pdbx_description
1 polymer ?
#
loop_
_entity_poly.entity_id
_entity_poly.type
_entity_poly.pdbx_seq_one_letter_code
_entity_poly.pdbx_strand_id
1 'polypeptide(L)'
;MKISAVDQSPIFSNTNANSAIRETIELAKFCDSIGMHRFWVAEHHGSDSFAGCSPEIFIPSLANETSSIRIGSGGVMLMHYSPYKVAENFRLLESLYPGRIDLGLGRAPGSNPVQAGALAYGSKTTGPEFFTTKMNDLKSFLIGENAETEAFESVDVTPGLGSLPETWLLVSSENGADLAAFFGLPMSLAHFIEQDCLHLVDRYRKNFKPSVF
;
A
#
# COMPACT_ATOMS: atom_id res chain seq x y z
N MET A 1 4.96 -19.40 12.71
CA MET A 1 4.05 -18.25 12.52
C MET A 1 4.89 -17.11 11.96
N LYS A 2 4.42 -16.40 10.93
CA LYS A 2 5.08 -15.20 10.41
C LYS A 2 4.53 -13.98 11.17
N ILE A 3 5.43 -13.15 11.71
CA ILE A 3 5.08 -11.91 12.41
C ILE A 3 5.54 -10.75 11.55
N SER A 4 4.72 -9.70 11.47
CA SER A 4 4.99 -8.49 10.69
C SER A 4 4.62 -7.26 11.52
N ALA A 5 5.20 -6.11 11.20
CA ALA A 5 4.88 -4.84 11.83
C ALA A 5 4.34 -3.85 10.80
N VAL A 6 3.48 -2.94 11.24
CA VAL A 6 3.12 -1.70 10.53
C VAL A 6 3.42 -0.53 11.45
N ASP A 7 4.12 0.46 10.93
CA ASP A 7 4.45 1.68 11.65
C ASP A 7 3.80 2.90 10.99
N GLN A 8 3.27 3.78 11.81
CA GLN A 8 2.62 5.01 11.37
C GLN A 8 3.54 6.23 11.50
N SER A 9 4.78 6.04 11.93
CA SER A 9 5.73 7.10 12.29
C SER A 9 5.13 8.11 13.28
N PRO A 10 4.71 7.67 14.49
CA PRO A 10 3.98 8.50 15.43
C PRO A 10 4.85 9.62 16.01
N ILE A 11 4.30 10.83 16.09
CA ILE A 11 4.93 12.00 16.73
C ILE A 11 4.39 12.12 18.16
N PHE A 12 5.21 11.74 19.14
CA PHE A 12 4.84 11.88 20.55
C PHE A 12 4.99 13.31 21.04
N SER A 13 4.31 13.68 22.14
CA SER A 13 4.21 15.04 22.68
C SER A 13 5.55 15.72 22.97
N ASN A 14 6.60 14.95 23.16
CA ASN A 14 7.97 15.44 23.47
C ASN A 14 8.96 15.23 22.31
N THR A 15 8.48 14.88 21.11
CA THR A 15 9.28 14.61 19.91
C THR A 15 8.84 15.48 18.74
N ASN A 16 9.41 15.26 17.57
CA ASN A 16 9.06 15.95 16.33
C ASN A 16 9.11 14.98 15.14
N ALA A 17 8.65 15.41 13.97
CA ALA A 17 8.60 14.59 12.76
C ALA A 17 9.96 13.99 12.37
N ASN A 18 11.07 14.74 12.51
CA ASN A 18 12.40 14.24 12.19
C ASN A 18 12.81 13.09 13.11
N SER A 19 12.47 13.17 14.41
CA SER A 19 12.71 12.10 15.37
C SER A 19 11.87 10.88 15.04
N ALA A 20 10.57 11.06 14.78
CA ALA A 20 9.65 9.97 14.41
C ALA A 20 10.12 9.18 13.18
N ILE A 21 10.57 9.88 12.12
CA ILE A 21 11.13 9.26 10.92
C ILE A 21 12.37 8.41 11.25
N ARG A 22 13.28 8.92 12.09
CA ARG A 22 14.48 8.18 12.52
C ARG A 22 14.13 6.97 13.38
N GLU A 23 13.18 7.11 14.29
CA GLU A 23 12.69 6.01 15.12
C GLU A 23 12.04 4.90 14.27
N THR A 24 11.29 5.25 13.21
CA THR A 24 10.77 4.29 12.25
C THR A 24 11.89 3.49 11.56
N ILE A 25 12.98 4.15 11.17
CA ILE A 25 14.13 3.47 10.56
C ILE A 25 14.78 2.50 11.56
N GLU A 26 15.04 2.95 12.79
CA GLU A 26 15.62 2.09 13.82
C GLU A 26 14.69 0.93 14.20
N LEU A 27 13.37 1.15 14.21
CA LEU A 27 12.39 0.08 14.42
C LEU A 27 12.43 -0.96 13.29
N ALA A 28 12.54 -0.53 12.04
CA ALA A 28 12.65 -1.45 10.90
C ALA A 28 13.93 -2.31 11.00
N LYS A 29 15.09 -1.72 11.37
CA LYS A 29 16.34 -2.44 11.63
C LYS A 29 16.19 -3.45 12.75
N PHE A 30 15.53 -3.05 13.84
CA PHE A 30 15.26 -3.96 14.95
C PHE A 30 14.36 -5.13 14.50
N CYS A 31 13.27 -4.86 13.77
CA CYS A 31 12.40 -5.90 13.24
C CYS A 31 13.13 -6.88 12.31
N ASP A 32 14.03 -6.38 11.45
CA ASP A 32 14.89 -7.24 10.61
C ASP A 32 15.82 -8.12 11.46
N SER A 33 16.47 -7.53 12.48
CA SER A 33 17.42 -8.23 13.35
C SER A 33 16.82 -9.39 14.13
N ILE A 34 15.53 -9.30 14.48
CA ILE A 34 14.81 -10.36 15.20
C ILE A 34 14.02 -11.31 14.27
N GLY A 35 14.19 -11.17 12.95
CA GLY A 35 13.61 -12.07 11.95
C GLY A 35 12.12 -11.88 11.71
N MET A 36 11.58 -10.67 11.85
CA MET A 36 10.22 -10.38 11.41
C MET A 36 10.09 -10.53 9.89
N HIS A 37 8.89 -10.88 9.44
CA HIS A 37 8.67 -11.19 8.02
C HIS A 37 8.48 -9.96 7.15
N ARG A 38 7.74 -8.94 7.65
CA ARG A 38 7.41 -7.69 6.95
C ARG A 38 7.48 -6.50 7.88
N PHE A 39 7.84 -5.37 7.33
CA PHE A 39 7.70 -4.05 7.95
C PHE A 39 7.05 -3.09 6.95
N TRP A 40 5.87 -2.57 7.29
CA TRP A 40 5.13 -1.65 6.45
C TRP A 40 5.05 -0.27 7.08
N VAL A 41 5.03 0.77 6.25
CA VAL A 41 4.79 2.15 6.67
C VAL A 41 3.46 2.63 6.13
N ALA A 42 2.70 3.33 7.00
CA ALA A 42 1.39 3.85 6.67
C ALA A 42 1.48 5.21 5.96
N GLU A 43 0.39 5.60 5.30
CA GLU A 43 0.22 6.89 4.66
C GLU A 43 -0.84 7.72 5.39
N HIS A 44 -0.44 8.88 5.95
CA HIS A 44 -1.32 9.83 6.60
C HIS A 44 -0.97 11.25 6.18
N HIS A 45 -1.97 12.08 5.90
CA HIS A 45 -1.77 13.44 5.44
C HIS A 45 -2.39 14.47 6.39
N GLY A 46 -1.69 15.60 6.54
CA GLY A 46 -2.17 16.74 7.34
C GLY A 46 -2.42 16.41 8.80
N SER A 47 -1.60 15.53 9.38
CA SER A 47 -1.69 15.11 10.78
C SER A 47 -0.48 15.61 11.56
N ASP A 48 -0.71 16.21 12.71
CA ASP A 48 0.36 16.55 13.66
C ASP A 48 0.83 15.34 14.48
N SER A 49 0.15 14.21 14.35
CA SER A 49 0.42 12.98 15.12
C SER A 49 1.24 11.96 14.35
N PHE A 50 1.39 12.10 13.02
CA PHE A 50 2.09 11.12 12.17
C PHE A 50 3.01 11.82 11.18
N ALA A 51 4.24 11.32 11.03
CA ALA A 51 5.23 11.87 10.10
C ALA A 51 5.21 11.17 8.73
N GLY A 52 4.63 9.97 8.62
CA GLY A 52 4.60 9.15 7.40
C GLY A 52 3.51 9.61 6.42
N CYS A 53 3.91 10.20 5.29
CA CYS A 53 2.97 10.70 4.28
C CYS A 53 3.19 10.15 2.87
N SER A 54 4.31 9.49 2.60
CA SER A 54 4.69 8.99 1.26
C SER A 54 5.48 7.70 1.39
N PRO A 55 4.80 6.55 1.51
CA PRO A 55 5.46 5.25 1.65
C PRO A 55 6.50 4.99 0.55
N GLU A 56 6.19 5.32 -0.70
CA GLU A 56 7.07 5.09 -1.85
C GLU A 56 8.41 5.85 -1.76
N ILE A 57 8.45 6.97 -1.03
CA ILE A 57 9.68 7.71 -0.77
C ILE A 57 10.42 7.14 0.44
N PHE A 58 9.69 6.63 1.43
CA PHE A 58 10.27 6.14 2.67
C PHE A 58 10.83 4.72 2.54
N ILE A 59 10.17 3.85 1.76
CA ILE A 59 10.58 2.46 1.52
C ILE A 59 12.07 2.33 1.13
N PRO A 60 12.66 3.11 0.21
CA PRO A 60 14.08 3.03 -0.11
C PRO A 60 15.01 3.23 1.10
N SER A 61 14.68 4.18 1.97
CA SER A 61 15.48 4.42 3.19
C SER A 61 15.46 3.22 4.12
N LEU A 62 14.29 2.59 4.30
CA LEU A 62 14.14 1.39 5.12
C LEU A 62 14.83 0.17 4.50
N ALA A 63 14.68 -0.01 3.19
CA ALA A 63 15.25 -1.14 2.47
C ALA A 63 16.79 -1.10 2.44
N ASN A 64 17.38 0.10 2.41
CA ASN A 64 18.85 0.28 2.49
C ASN A 64 19.40 -0.03 3.89
N GLU A 65 18.63 0.22 4.95
CA GLU A 65 19.04 0.01 6.34
C GLU A 65 18.72 -1.41 6.86
N THR A 66 18.08 -2.24 6.03
CA THR A 66 17.66 -3.61 6.38
C THR A 66 18.16 -4.60 5.32
N SER A 67 18.24 -5.89 5.66
CA SER A 67 18.87 -6.91 4.81
C SER A 67 17.88 -7.92 4.23
N SER A 68 16.95 -8.44 5.04
CA SER A 68 16.12 -9.60 4.69
C SER A 68 14.62 -9.37 4.82
N ILE A 69 14.20 -8.48 5.70
CA ILE A 69 12.79 -8.17 5.94
C ILE A 69 12.15 -7.57 4.68
N ARG A 70 10.94 -7.97 4.37
CA ARG A 70 10.16 -7.33 3.29
C ARG A 70 9.68 -5.96 3.78
N ILE A 71 9.83 -4.96 2.92
CA ILE A 71 9.45 -3.57 3.21
C ILE A 71 8.31 -3.17 2.27
N GLY A 72 7.34 -2.44 2.79
CA GLY A 72 6.22 -2.03 1.95
C GLY A 72 5.35 -0.93 2.52
N SER A 73 4.29 -0.65 1.79
CA SER A 73 3.24 0.28 2.21
C SER A 73 2.12 -0.44 2.95
N GLY A 74 1.60 0.20 4.00
CA GLY A 74 0.48 -0.31 4.75
C GLY A 74 -0.59 0.74 5.05
N GLY A 75 -1.14 1.43 3.97
CA GLY A 75 -0.98 1.24 2.53
C GLY A 75 -0.89 2.56 1.75
N VAL A 76 -0.69 2.45 0.46
CA VAL A 76 -0.91 3.56 -0.47
C VAL A 76 -2.41 3.85 -0.58
N MET A 77 -2.80 5.10 -0.42
CA MET A 77 -4.19 5.55 -0.57
C MET A 77 -4.52 5.76 -2.06
N LEU A 78 -4.73 4.68 -2.80
CA LEU A 78 -4.84 4.63 -4.25
C LEU A 78 -5.85 5.65 -4.84
N MET A 79 -6.86 6.05 -4.04
CA MET A 79 -7.86 7.00 -4.51
C MET A 79 -7.30 8.39 -4.81
N HIS A 80 -6.19 8.78 -4.19
CA HIS A 80 -5.53 10.07 -4.41
C HIS A 80 -4.66 10.09 -5.66
N TYR A 81 -4.24 8.92 -6.18
CA TYR A 81 -3.17 8.83 -7.16
C TYR A 81 -3.63 8.26 -8.50
N SER A 82 -2.81 8.50 -9.52
CA SER A 82 -2.88 7.77 -10.78
C SER A 82 -2.38 6.33 -10.57
N PRO A 83 -3.16 5.31 -10.97
CA PRO A 83 -2.70 3.91 -10.97
C PRO A 83 -1.39 3.71 -11.73
N TYR A 84 -1.22 4.43 -12.85
CA TYR A 84 0.01 4.44 -13.65
C TYR A 84 1.22 4.86 -12.80
N LYS A 85 1.09 5.99 -12.07
CA LYS A 85 2.22 6.47 -11.25
C LYS A 85 2.55 5.55 -10.08
N VAL A 86 1.54 4.93 -9.48
CA VAL A 86 1.76 3.91 -8.44
C VAL A 86 2.48 2.70 -9.02
N ALA A 87 2.10 2.25 -10.22
CA ALA A 87 2.77 1.14 -10.90
C ALA A 87 4.24 1.46 -11.20
N GLU A 88 4.55 2.67 -11.75
CA GLU A 88 5.94 3.10 -11.97
C GLU A 88 6.78 3.07 -10.70
N ASN A 89 6.25 3.67 -9.62
CA ASN A 89 6.95 3.75 -8.35
C ASN A 89 7.28 2.35 -7.81
N PHE A 90 6.31 1.44 -7.78
CA PHE A 90 6.50 0.12 -7.19
C PHE A 90 7.26 -0.86 -8.10
N ARG A 91 7.18 -0.72 -9.42
CA ARG A 91 8.10 -1.43 -10.33
C ARG A 91 9.55 -0.97 -10.13
N LEU A 92 9.79 0.33 -9.97
CA LEU A 92 11.11 0.86 -9.68
C LEU A 92 11.64 0.36 -8.34
N LEU A 93 10.81 0.39 -7.29
CA LEU A 93 11.15 -0.14 -5.97
C LEU A 93 11.52 -1.62 -6.03
N GLU A 94 10.70 -2.44 -6.68
CA GLU A 94 10.96 -3.87 -6.85
C GLU A 94 12.24 -4.12 -7.67
N SER A 95 12.54 -3.28 -8.67
CA SER A 95 13.79 -3.36 -9.44
C SER A 95 15.02 -3.01 -8.60
N LEU A 96 14.88 -2.08 -7.64
CA LEU A 96 15.95 -1.69 -6.72
C LEU A 96 16.16 -2.74 -5.61
N TYR A 97 15.10 -3.39 -5.15
CA TYR A 97 15.09 -4.33 -4.03
C TYR A 97 14.32 -5.61 -4.37
N PRO A 98 14.81 -6.42 -5.33
CA PRO A 98 14.06 -7.56 -5.86
C PRO A 98 13.61 -8.55 -4.79
N GLY A 99 12.33 -8.92 -4.80
CA GLY A 99 11.74 -9.89 -3.88
C GLY A 99 11.49 -9.37 -2.46
N ARG A 100 11.73 -8.06 -2.21
CA ARG A 100 11.58 -7.47 -0.87
C ARG A 100 10.46 -6.43 -0.75
N ILE A 101 9.81 -6.09 -1.85
CA ILE A 101 8.82 -5.00 -1.86
C ILE A 101 7.40 -5.54 -1.75
N ASP A 102 6.62 -4.92 -0.87
CA ASP A 102 5.18 -5.10 -0.75
C ASP A 102 4.43 -3.82 -1.11
N LEU A 103 3.41 -3.94 -1.96
CA LEU A 103 2.46 -2.88 -2.28
C LEU A 103 1.16 -3.14 -1.53
N GLY A 104 1.01 -2.60 -0.33
CA GLY A 104 -0.28 -2.57 0.36
C GLY A 104 -1.12 -1.39 -0.10
N LEU A 105 -2.37 -1.64 -0.45
CA LEU A 105 -3.31 -0.66 -0.98
C LEU A 105 -4.44 -0.40 0.00
N GLY A 106 -4.72 0.88 0.27
CA GLY A 106 -5.85 1.34 1.06
C GLY A 106 -6.90 2.04 0.20
N ARG A 107 -8.16 1.93 0.62
CA ARG A 107 -9.28 2.66 0.03
C ARG A 107 -9.67 3.89 0.84
N ALA A 108 -9.31 3.94 2.11
CA ALA A 108 -9.57 5.07 2.98
C ALA A 108 -8.81 6.32 2.51
N PRO A 109 -9.32 7.54 2.79
CA PRO A 109 -8.64 8.75 2.34
C PRO A 109 -7.33 9.07 3.11
N GLY A 110 -7.05 8.47 4.26
CA GLY A 110 -5.86 8.73 5.09
C GLY A 110 -5.67 10.20 5.49
N SER A 111 -6.74 11.02 5.37
CA SER A 111 -6.72 12.47 5.52
C SER A 111 -8.12 13.02 5.77
N ASN A 112 -8.21 14.31 6.10
CA ASN A 112 -9.49 15.01 6.08
C ASN A 112 -9.88 15.49 4.65
N PRO A 113 -11.13 15.98 4.43
CA PRO A 113 -11.58 16.38 3.10
C PRO A 113 -10.76 17.49 2.43
N VAL A 114 -10.12 18.39 3.20
CA VAL A 114 -9.29 19.47 2.65
C VAL A 114 -8.00 18.93 2.06
N GLN A 115 -7.30 18.06 2.81
CA GLN A 115 -6.08 17.40 2.32
C GLN A 115 -6.41 16.46 1.15
N ALA A 116 -7.48 15.68 1.24
CA ALA A 116 -7.94 14.85 0.13
C ALA A 116 -8.17 15.66 -1.15
N GLY A 117 -8.80 16.85 -1.02
CA GLY A 117 -8.99 17.79 -2.12
C GLY A 117 -7.68 18.32 -2.69
N ALA A 118 -6.70 18.63 -1.84
CA ALA A 118 -5.38 19.08 -2.25
C ALA A 118 -4.60 17.98 -2.99
N LEU A 119 -4.64 16.73 -2.51
CA LEU A 119 -4.03 15.57 -3.17
C LEU A 119 -4.70 15.30 -4.53
N ALA A 120 -6.01 15.39 -4.58
CA ALA A 120 -6.77 15.19 -5.81
C ALA A 120 -6.49 16.24 -6.88
N TYR A 121 -6.14 17.47 -6.48
CA TYR A 121 -5.85 18.62 -7.36
C TYR A 121 -6.80 18.76 -8.56
N GLY A 122 -8.10 18.73 -8.28
CA GLY A 122 -9.15 18.85 -9.31
C GLY A 122 -9.48 17.55 -10.04
N SER A 123 -8.89 16.43 -9.70
CA SER A 123 -9.33 15.11 -10.21
C SER A 123 -10.75 14.80 -9.76
N LYS A 124 -11.56 14.29 -10.69
CA LYS A 124 -12.96 13.88 -10.44
C LYS A 124 -13.08 12.39 -10.14
N THR A 125 -11.96 11.64 -10.08
CA THR A 125 -11.93 10.17 -9.93
C THR A 125 -11.42 9.74 -8.55
N THR A 126 -11.76 10.49 -7.51
CA THR A 126 -11.33 10.22 -6.12
C THR A 126 -12.42 9.58 -5.26
N GLY A 127 -13.63 9.44 -5.80
CA GLY A 127 -14.73 8.76 -5.09
C GLY A 127 -14.55 7.24 -5.03
N PRO A 128 -15.12 6.58 -4.00
CA PRO A 128 -14.97 5.13 -3.80
C PRO A 128 -15.50 4.29 -4.98
N GLU A 129 -16.38 4.84 -5.80
CA GLU A 129 -16.91 4.22 -7.03
C GLU A 129 -15.83 3.98 -8.09
N PHE A 130 -14.75 4.78 -8.09
CA PHE A 130 -13.63 4.61 -9.03
C PHE A 130 -12.59 3.60 -8.57
N PHE A 131 -12.69 3.07 -7.34
CA PHE A 131 -11.65 2.20 -6.78
C PHE A 131 -11.43 0.95 -7.63
N THR A 132 -12.50 0.28 -8.05
CA THR A 132 -12.40 -0.93 -8.88
C THR A 132 -11.74 -0.64 -10.23
N THR A 133 -12.10 0.45 -10.90
CA THR A 133 -11.46 0.86 -12.16
C THR A 133 -9.97 1.15 -11.96
N LYS A 134 -9.61 1.91 -10.92
CA LYS A 134 -8.21 2.17 -10.59
C LYS A 134 -7.42 0.90 -10.26
N MET A 135 -8.04 -0.06 -9.59
CA MET A 135 -7.42 -1.36 -9.29
C MET A 135 -7.18 -2.18 -10.54
N ASN A 136 -8.13 -2.19 -11.48
CA ASN A 136 -7.98 -2.86 -12.77
C ASN A 136 -6.82 -2.27 -13.58
N ASP A 137 -6.80 -0.94 -13.74
CA ASP A 137 -5.71 -0.26 -14.44
C ASP A 137 -4.36 -0.50 -13.74
N LEU A 138 -4.30 -0.40 -12.40
CA LEU A 138 -3.08 -0.68 -11.64
C LEU A 138 -2.57 -2.10 -11.87
N LYS A 139 -3.48 -3.08 -11.84
CA LYS A 139 -3.17 -4.47 -12.14
C LYS A 139 -2.52 -4.58 -13.52
N SER A 140 -3.21 -4.09 -14.54
CA SER A 140 -2.73 -4.14 -15.94
C SER A 140 -1.35 -3.48 -16.08
N PHE A 141 -1.16 -2.30 -15.50
CA PHE A 141 0.12 -1.61 -15.50
C PHE A 141 1.23 -2.39 -14.76
N LEU A 142 0.94 -3.05 -13.65
CA LEU A 142 1.93 -3.84 -12.91
C LEU A 142 2.37 -5.08 -13.68
N ILE A 143 1.44 -5.81 -14.28
CA ILE A 143 1.75 -7.06 -15.01
C ILE A 143 2.13 -6.85 -16.49
N GLY A 144 2.08 -5.62 -16.99
CA GLY A 144 2.44 -5.27 -18.36
C GLY A 144 1.39 -5.65 -19.39
N GLU A 145 0.14 -5.62 -19.00
CA GLU A 145 -1.01 -5.76 -19.88
C GLU A 145 -1.59 -4.39 -20.24
N ASN A 146 -2.41 -4.31 -21.28
CA ASN A 146 -3.12 -3.10 -21.64
C ASN A 146 -4.09 -2.71 -20.52
N ALA A 147 -4.14 -1.40 -20.20
CA ALA A 147 -5.09 -0.88 -19.22
C ALA A 147 -6.53 -1.18 -19.67
N GLU A 148 -7.42 -1.44 -18.69
CA GLU A 148 -8.84 -1.63 -18.98
C GLU A 148 -9.53 -0.32 -19.36
N THR A 149 -9.01 0.82 -18.89
CA THR A 149 -9.47 2.15 -19.33
C THR A 149 -8.98 2.41 -20.75
N GLU A 150 -9.89 2.44 -21.73
CA GLU A 150 -9.60 2.59 -23.16
C GLU A 150 -8.63 3.74 -23.47
N ALA A 151 -8.77 4.87 -22.79
CA ALA A 151 -7.90 6.03 -22.98
C ALA A 151 -6.42 5.76 -22.60
N PHE A 152 -6.12 4.68 -21.88
CA PHE A 152 -4.78 4.33 -21.38
C PHE A 152 -4.28 2.99 -21.95
N GLU A 153 -5.00 2.38 -22.87
CA GLU A 153 -4.72 1.03 -23.40
C GLU A 153 -3.29 0.90 -23.97
N SER A 154 -2.76 1.96 -24.57
CA SER A 154 -1.43 1.96 -25.21
C SER A 154 -0.30 2.54 -24.34
N VAL A 155 -0.53 2.70 -23.02
CA VAL A 155 0.45 3.31 -22.13
C VAL A 155 1.43 2.26 -21.62
N ASP A 156 2.70 2.40 -21.97
CA ASP A 156 3.79 1.58 -21.43
C ASP A 156 4.25 2.07 -20.07
N VAL A 157 4.57 1.12 -19.17
CA VAL A 157 5.07 1.43 -17.82
C VAL A 157 6.55 1.17 -17.71
N THR A 158 7.29 2.15 -17.19
CA THR A 158 8.72 2.04 -16.90
C THR A 158 8.98 1.95 -15.40
N PRO A 159 10.03 1.20 -14.96
CA PRO A 159 10.87 0.31 -15.77
C PRO A 159 10.08 -0.85 -16.36
N GLY A 160 10.61 -1.48 -17.42
CA GLY A 160 10.00 -2.64 -18.05
C GLY A 160 9.80 -3.81 -17.07
N LEU A 161 9.09 -4.85 -17.51
CA LEU A 161 8.76 -5.99 -16.66
C LEU A 161 9.99 -6.68 -16.08
N GLY A 162 9.95 -6.85 -14.76
CA GLY A 162 10.88 -7.65 -13.96
C GLY A 162 10.08 -8.50 -12.98
N SER A 163 10.61 -8.72 -11.76
CA SER A 163 9.81 -9.21 -10.64
C SER A 163 8.73 -8.19 -10.27
N LEU A 164 7.64 -8.67 -9.67
CA LEU A 164 6.52 -7.84 -9.24
C LEU A 164 6.53 -7.68 -7.71
N PRO A 165 6.14 -6.51 -7.20
CA PRO A 165 5.90 -6.36 -5.76
C PRO A 165 4.76 -7.29 -5.33
N GLU A 166 4.84 -7.85 -4.13
CA GLU A 166 3.71 -8.59 -3.57
C GLU A 166 2.60 -7.60 -3.20
N THR A 167 1.48 -7.68 -3.91
CA THR A 167 0.38 -6.71 -3.76
C THR A 167 -0.64 -7.20 -2.73
N TRP A 168 -1.08 -6.32 -1.84
CA TRP A 168 -2.00 -6.59 -0.74
C TRP A 168 -3.15 -5.58 -0.72
N LEU A 169 -4.34 -6.02 -0.32
CA LEU A 169 -5.44 -5.11 -0.05
C LEU A 169 -5.69 -5.01 1.46
N LEU A 170 -5.69 -3.77 1.98
CA LEU A 170 -6.03 -3.48 3.38
C LEU A 170 -7.54 -3.39 3.53
N VAL A 171 -8.10 -4.14 4.47
CA VAL A 171 -9.53 -4.39 4.58
C VAL A 171 -10.04 -4.13 6.00
N SER A 172 -11.17 -3.43 6.10
CA SER A 172 -11.95 -3.23 7.34
C SER A 172 -13.46 -3.37 7.12
N SER A 173 -13.89 -3.94 5.97
CA SER A 173 -15.31 -4.03 5.62
C SER A 173 -15.59 -5.20 4.68
N GLU A 174 -16.86 -5.62 4.60
CA GLU A 174 -17.29 -6.69 3.66
C GLU A 174 -16.93 -6.38 2.20
N ASN A 175 -17.18 -5.16 1.75
CA ASN A 175 -16.82 -4.75 0.40
C ASN A 175 -15.31 -4.86 0.13
N GLY A 176 -14.47 -4.51 1.12
CA GLY A 176 -13.03 -4.70 1.02
C GLY A 176 -12.64 -6.18 0.90
N ALA A 177 -13.27 -7.06 1.68
CA ALA A 177 -13.04 -8.50 1.62
C ALA A 177 -13.45 -9.09 0.26
N ASP A 178 -14.60 -8.65 -0.28
CA ASP A 178 -15.06 -9.06 -1.62
C ASP A 178 -14.10 -8.60 -2.73
N LEU A 179 -13.61 -7.37 -2.66
CA LEU A 179 -12.65 -6.84 -3.62
C LEU A 179 -11.31 -7.59 -3.56
N ALA A 180 -10.78 -7.86 -2.35
CA ALA A 180 -9.56 -8.65 -2.20
C ALA A 180 -9.73 -10.05 -2.81
N ALA A 181 -10.87 -10.70 -2.54
CA ALA A 181 -11.20 -12.00 -3.09
C ALA A 181 -11.38 -11.97 -4.61
N PHE A 182 -12.03 -10.94 -5.16
CA PHE A 182 -12.27 -10.77 -6.59
C PHE A 182 -10.98 -10.58 -7.36
N PHE A 183 -10.06 -9.72 -6.85
CA PHE A 183 -8.75 -9.48 -7.46
C PHE A 183 -7.74 -10.60 -7.18
N GLY A 184 -8.06 -11.57 -6.32
CA GLY A 184 -7.15 -12.64 -5.94
C GLY A 184 -5.95 -12.18 -5.11
N LEU A 185 -6.11 -11.04 -4.41
CA LEU A 185 -5.05 -10.44 -3.60
C LEU A 185 -5.04 -11.00 -2.17
N PRO A 186 -3.86 -11.14 -1.57
CA PRO A 186 -3.74 -11.28 -0.13
C PRO A 186 -4.48 -10.15 0.59
N MET A 187 -5.21 -10.49 1.65
CA MET A 187 -5.97 -9.55 2.47
C MET A 187 -5.24 -9.25 3.77
N SER A 188 -5.02 -7.97 4.07
CA SER A 188 -4.56 -7.51 5.37
C SER A 188 -5.73 -6.89 6.13
N LEU A 189 -6.17 -7.56 7.18
CA LEU A 189 -7.34 -7.16 7.95
C LEU A 189 -6.97 -6.14 9.03
N ALA A 190 -7.59 -4.98 9.00
CA ALA A 190 -7.39 -3.90 9.97
C ALA A 190 -8.22 -4.15 11.24
N HIS A 191 -7.82 -5.15 12.04
CA HIS A 191 -8.51 -5.56 13.27
C HIS A 191 -8.63 -4.41 14.31
N PHE A 192 -7.73 -3.43 14.26
CA PHE A 192 -7.80 -2.26 15.13
C PHE A 192 -8.94 -1.28 14.75
N ILE A 193 -9.50 -1.41 13.53
CA ILE A 193 -10.68 -0.65 13.07
C ILE A 193 -11.95 -1.47 13.29
N GLU A 194 -11.95 -2.73 12.85
CA GLU A 194 -13.09 -3.63 12.93
C GLU A 194 -12.70 -4.86 13.77
N GLN A 195 -13.12 -4.87 15.03
CA GLN A 195 -12.77 -5.93 15.99
C GLN A 195 -13.55 -7.24 15.76
N ASP A 196 -14.81 -7.16 15.34
CA ASP A 196 -15.62 -8.34 14.98
C ASP A 196 -15.47 -8.66 13.48
N CYS A 197 -14.29 -9.15 13.13
CA CYS A 197 -13.85 -9.26 11.73
C CYS A 197 -13.72 -10.71 11.23
N LEU A 198 -14.06 -11.73 12.03
CA LEU A 198 -13.95 -13.12 11.60
C LEU A 198 -14.84 -13.43 10.38
N HIS A 199 -16.04 -12.84 10.34
CA HIS A 199 -16.93 -12.96 9.20
C HIS A 199 -16.33 -12.45 7.89
N LEU A 200 -15.42 -11.44 7.94
CA LEU A 200 -14.69 -10.93 6.77
C LEU A 200 -13.71 -11.96 6.23
N VAL A 201 -13.05 -12.72 7.11
CA VAL A 201 -12.13 -13.80 6.74
C VAL A 201 -12.87 -14.93 6.04
N ASP A 202 -14.02 -15.35 6.59
CA ASP A 202 -14.85 -16.41 6.00
C ASP A 202 -15.41 -15.98 4.64
N ARG A 203 -15.87 -14.72 4.53
CA ARG A 203 -16.35 -14.14 3.28
C ARG A 203 -15.26 -14.10 2.22
N TYR A 204 -14.07 -13.61 2.56
CA TYR A 204 -12.91 -13.61 1.67
C TYR A 204 -12.57 -15.02 1.18
N ARG A 205 -12.42 -15.98 2.09
CA ARG A 205 -12.07 -17.36 1.74
C ARG A 205 -13.09 -18.03 0.80
N LYS A 206 -14.38 -17.78 1.06
CA LYS A 206 -15.47 -18.32 0.24
C LYS A 206 -15.47 -17.78 -1.19
N ASN A 207 -15.11 -16.50 -1.35
CA ASN A 207 -15.22 -15.79 -2.63
C ASN A 207 -13.89 -15.67 -3.37
N PHE A 208 -12.78 -16.12 -2.77
CA PHE A 208 -11.42 -15.96 -3.31
C PHE A 208 -11.26 -16.61 -4.68
N LYS A 209 -10.72 -15.84 -5.63
CA LYS A 209 -10.38 -16.27 -6.99
C LYS A 209 -8.89 -16.08 -7.19
N PRO A 210 -8.09 -17.15 -7.39
CA PRO A 210 -6.66 -17.00 -7.67
C PRO A 210 -6.40 -16.08 -8.87
N SER A 211 -5.38 -15.23 -8.76
CA SER A 211 -4.95 -14.30 -9.80
C SER A 211 -3.43 -14.35 -9.94
N VAL A 212 -2.91 -13.85 -11.05
CA VAL A 212 -1.48 -13.61 -11.28
C VAL A 212 -1.01 -12.26 -10.74
N PHE A 213 -1.94 -11.50 -10.23
CA PHE A 213 -1.70 -10.15 -9.66
C PHE A 213 -1.27 -10.23 -8.22
#